data_4ff4fad70366fcb9a47c132dc7b80be6
#
_entry.id   4ff4fad70366fcb9a47c132dc7b80be6
#
_cell.length_a   1.000
_cell.length_b   1.000
_cell.length_c   1.000
_cell.angle_alpha   90.00
_cell.angle_beta   90.00
_cell.angle_gamma   90.00
#
_symmetry.space_group_name_H-M   'P 1'
#
loop_
_entity.id
_entity.type
_entity.pdbx_description
1 polymer ?
#
loop_
_entity_poly.entity_id
_entity_poly.type
_entity_poly.pdbx_seq_one_letter_code
_entity_poly.pdbx_strand_id
1 'polypeptide(L)'
;GQTMYSAEDRDIRGAEQDYKKLEKELDKKIKRTPTDHPGYNEYQYHLDPIEHDPWQLTSFLTTLYDDYTRSEVQSKLKETFKKQYKLTTWVEVQIRYKTVWVISPAGIPVPTQVPYEYRIFHTKLVNKGLEVVIREELNADQWKRYEIFQDTLGGRPYLFNGGLPPGGSDGSGTPGIDYQVPAEALTDEEFAAIYKEAQKYVGTPYVWGGSTPETGFDCSGYVCWVYNQNGYDVGRTTANGLWNKSQHISEAEAKPGDLVFFKGTYDTPGMSHTGIYLGNGMMVSAGDPIKYANIHSSYWEKHLAGFGRLSK
;
A
#
# COMPACT_ATOMS: atom_id res chain seq x y z
N GLY A 1 -13.74 14.06 7.18
CA GLY A 1 -13.84 12.90 6.32
C GLY A 1 -13.02 11.74 6.84
N GLN A 2 -13.49 10.53 6.64
CA GLN A 2 -12.72 9.35 7.05
C GLN A 2 -11.49 9.18 6.20
N THR A 3 -10.36 8.88 6.85
CA THR A 3 -9.07 8.61 6.22
C THR A 3 -8.68 7.14 6.36
N MET A 4 -9.55 6.33 6.95
CA MET A 4 -9.34 4.92 7.24
C MET A 4 -10.26 4.04 6.41
N TYR A 5 -9.77 2.84 6.10
CA TYR A 5 -10.65 1.80 5.57
C TYR A 5 -11.75 1.48 6.59
N SER A 6 -12.99 1.41 6.12
CA SER A 6 -14.14 1.17 6.98
C SER A 6 -14.50 -0.30 7.12
N ALA A 7 -14.19 -1.10 6.08
CA ALA A 7 -14.51 -2.52 6.06
C ALA A 7 -13.66 -3.31 7.06
N GLU A 8 -14.13 -4.48 7.47
CA GLU A 8 -13.36 -5.37 8.33
C GLU A 8 -12.18 -6.01 7.57
N ASP A 9 -11.10 -6.32 8.29
CA ASP A 9 -9.89 -6.91 7.71
C ASP A 9 -10.19 -8.17 6.90
N ARG A 10 -11.08 -9.04 7.39
CA ARG A 10 -11.48 -10.27 6.70
C ARG A 10 -12.14 -10.00 5.35
N ASP A 11 -12.95 -8.96 5.26
CA ASP A 11 -13.63 -8.59 4.02
C ASP A 11 -12.66 -7.95 3.02
N ILE A 12 -11.78 -7.11 3.51
CA ILE A 12 -10.71 -6.51 2.71
C ILE A 12 -9.80 -7.59 2.13
N ARG A 13 -9.28 -8.48 2.98
CA ARG A 13 -8.41 -9.57 2.55
C ARG A 13 -9.13 -10.56 1.66
N GLY A 14 -10.41 -10.82 1.93
CA GLY A 14 -11.23 -11.71 1.11
C GLY A 14 -11.45 -11.18 -0.29
N ALA A 15 -11.77 -9.90 -0.44
CA ALA A 15 -11.92 -9.25 -1.74
C ALA A 15 -10.59 -9.26 -2.52
N GLU A 16 -9.47 -8.98 -1.86
CA GLU A 16 -8.14 -9.07 -2.48
C GLU A 16 -7.84 -10.49 -2.96
N GLN A 17 -8.14 -11.51 -2.16
CA GLN A 17 -7.98 -12.91 -2.55
C GLN A 17 -8.83 -13.27 -3.75
N ASP A 18 -10.06 -12.76 -3.82
CA ASP A 18 -10.97 -12.99 -4.95
C ASP A 18 -10.44 -12.37 -6.24
N TYR A 19 -9.85 -11.19 -6.16
CA TYR A 19 -9.23 -10.55 -7.33
C TYR A 19 -8.00 -11.34 -7.80
N LYS A 20 -7.14 -11.75 -6.88
CA LYS A 20 -6.00 -12.63 -7.17
C LYS A 20 -6.44 -13.95 -7.80
N LYS A 21 -7.59 -14.48 -7.39
CA LYS A 21 -8.14 -15.70 -7.97
C LYS A 21 -8.52 -15.50 -9.44
N LEU A 22 -9.14 -14.36 -9.76
CA LEU A 22 -9.43 -14.01 -11.15
C LEU A 22 -8.13 -13.91 -11.98
N GLU A 23 -7.10 -13.32 -11.43
CA GLU A 23 -5.79 -13.22 -12.08
C GLU A 23 -5.16 -14.60 -12.28
N LYS A 24 -5.26 -15.47 -11.29
CA LYS A 24 -4.74 -16.84 -11.37
C LYS A 24 -5.49 -17.67 -12.41
N GLU A 25 -6.80 -17.51 -12.52
CA GLU A 25 -7.62 -18.19 -13.52
C GLU A 25 -7.27 -17.71 -14.93
N LEU A 26 -7.00 -16.42 -15.10
CA LEU A 26 -6.53 -15.87 -16.38
C LEU A 26 -5.16 -16.46 -16.77
N ASP A 27 -4.22 -16.53 -15.84
CA ASP A 27 -2.91 -17.14 -16.09
C ASP A 27 -3.04 -18.61 -16.51
N LYS A 28 -3.88 -19.37 -15.82
CA LYS A 28 -4.16 -20.77 -16.16
C LYS A 28 -4.78 -20.91 -17.56
N LYS A 29 -5.71 -20.02 -17.91
CA LYS A 29 -6.32 -20.01 -19.23
C LYS A 29 -5.28 -19.79 -20.34
N ILE A 30 -4.36 -18.84 -20.11
CA ILE A 30 -3.28 -18.57 -21.06
C ILE A 30 -2.37 -19.79 -21.22
N LYS A 31 -2.00 -20.43 -20.11
CA LYS A 31 -1.16 -21.64 -20.12
C LYS A 31 -1.80 -22.83 -20.81
N ARG A 32 -3.14 -22.90 -20.85
CA ARG A 32 -3.88 -23.96 -21.53
C ARG A 32 -4.11 -23.69 -23.03
N THR A 33 -3.60 -22.60 -23.55
CA THR A 33 -3.82 -22.22 -24.96
C THR A 33 -3.57 -23.36 -25.95
N PRO A 34 -2.47 -24.13 -25.88
CA PRO A 34 -2.26 -25.23 -26.83
C PRO A 34 -3.27 -26.36 -26.69
N THR A 35 -3.83 -26.57 -25.50
CA THR A 35 -4.86 -27.59 -25.24
C THR A 35 -6.22 -27.11 -25.71
N ASP A 36 -6.56 -25.85 -25.45
CA ASP A 36 -7.86 -25.25 -25.82
C ASP A 36 -7.92 -24.92 -27.32
N HIS A 37 -6.79 -24.69 -27.95
CA HIS A 37 -6.65 -24.36 -29.38
C HIS A 37 -5.59 -25.27 -30.04
N PRO A 38 -5.86 -26.55 -30.18
CA PRO A 38 -4.88 -27.51 -30.73
C PRO A 38 -4.73 -27.37 -32.25
N GLY A 39 -3.65 -27.94 -32.76
CA GLY A 39 -3.47 -28.14 -34.20
C GLY A 39 -2.72 -27.01 -34.91
N TYR A 40 -2.11 -26.08 -34.16
CA TYR A 40 -1.25 -25.05 -34.75
C TYR A 40 0.20 -25.50 -34.75
N ASN A 41 0.99 -24.96 -35.69
CA ASN A 41 2.40 -25.28 -35.81
C ASN A 41 3.24 -24.59 -34.73
N GLU A 42 2.78 -23.40 -34.28
CA GLU A 42 3.49 -22.58 -33.30
C GLU A 42 2.49 -21.79 -32.46
N TYR A 43 2.88 -21.49 -31.21
CA TYR A 43 2.13 -20.63 -30.30
C TYR A 43 3.03 -19.49 -29.86
N GLN A 44 2.60 -18.25 -30.09
CA GLN A 44 3.35 -17.07 -29.67
C GLN A 44 2.53 -16.27 -28.65
N TYR A 45 3.20 -15.77 -27.62
CA TYR A 45 2.58 -15.06 -26.53
C TYR A 45 3.14 -13.65 -26.41
N HIS A 46 2.26 -12.67 -26.27
CA HIS A 46 2.56 -11.26 -26.10
C HIS A 46 1.87 -10.82 -24.83
N LEU A 47 2.52 -10.99 -23.66
CA LEU A 47 1.85 -10.93 -22.37
C LEU A 47 2.41 -9.80 -21.51
N ASP A 48 1.53 -8.89 -21.08
CA ASP A 48 1.82 -8.02 -19.95
C ASP A 48 1.77 -8.83 -18.65
N PRO A 49 2.43 -8.37 -17.56
CA PRO A 49 2.35 -9.02 -16.26
C PRO A 49 0.92 -9.08 -15.74
N ILE A 50 0.58 -10.17 -15.05
CA ILE A 50 -0.70 -10.33 -14.36
C ILE A 50 -0.47 -10.02 -12.89
N GLU A 51 -0.70 -8.77 -12.52
CA GLU A 51 -0.48 -8.29 -11.16
C GLU A 51 -1.26 -7.00 -10.91
N HIS A 52 -1.49 -6.70 -9.64
CA HIS A 52 -2.06 -5.43 -9.20
C HIS A 52 -1.56 -5.10 -7.79
N ASP A 53 -1.69 -3.84 -7.41
CA ASP A 53 -1.37 -3.39 -6.07
C ASP A 53 -2.62 -3.56 -5.18
N PRO A 54 -2.55 -4.37 -4.11
CA PRO A 54 -3.68 -4.60 -3.23
C PRO A 54 -4.15 -3.32 -2.50
N TRP A 55 -3.27 -2.38 -2.27
CA TRP A 55 -3.62 -1.09 -1.68
C TRP A 55 -4.49 -0.26 -2.62
N GLN A 56 -4.20 -0.30 -3.91
CA GLN A 56 -5.01 0.38 -4.92
C GLN A 56 -6.42 -0.20 -4.97
N LEU A 57 -6.54 -1.51 -4.98
CA LEU A 57 -7.85 -2.16 -4.99
C LEU A 57 -8.67 -1.82 -3.76
N THR A 58 -8.08 -1.91 -2.57
CA THR A 58 -8.77 -1.64 -1.32
C THR A 58 -9.18 -0.18 -1.21
N SER A 59 -8.30 0.75 -1.59
CA SER A 59 -8.61 2.18 -1.60
C SER A 59 -9.75 2.51 -2.57
N PHE A 60 -9.77 1.85 -3.72
CA PHE A 60 -10.83 2.00 -4.71
C PHE A 60 -12.19 1.52 -4.17
N LEU A 61 -12.22 0.32 -3.61
CA LEU A 61 -13.45 -0.24 -3.05
C LEU A 61 -13.97 0.58 -1.88
N THR A 62 -13.08 1.07 -1.01
CA THR A 62 -13.46 1.93 0.10
C THR A 62 -14.01 3.27 -0.39
N THR A 63 -13.42 3.83 -1.43
CA THR A 63 -13.92 5.08 -2.04
C THR A 63 -15.35 4.92 -2.56
N LEU A 64 -15.66 3.76 -3.16
CA LEU A 64 -16.98 3.52 -3.74
C LEU A 64 -18.04 3.06 -2.71
N TYR A 65 -17.64 2.25 -1.74
CA TYR A 65 -18.59 1.52 -0.90
C TYR A 65 -18.47 1.78 0.59
N ASP A 66 -17.43 2.46 1.04
CA ASP A 66 -17.12 2.66 2.47
C ASP A 66 -16.93 1.34 3.22
N ASP A 67 -17.88 0.95 4.04
CA ASP A 67 -17.89 -0.33 4.74
C ASP A 67 -18.55 -1.37 3.83
N TYR A 68 -17.75 -2.31 3.35
CA TYR A 68 -18.23 -3.35 2.46
C TYR A 68 -17.94 -4.75 2.99
N THR A 69 -18.77 -5.70 2.60
CA THR A 69 -18.49 -7.13 2.80
C THR A 69 -17.91 -7.72 1.51
N ARG A 70 -17.17 -8.80 1.66
CA ARG A 70 -16.60 -9.56 0.54
C ARG A 70 -17.65 -9.89 -0.53
N SER A 71 -18.85 -10.33 -0.10
CA SER A 71 -19.91 -10.72 -1.02
C SER A 71 -20.49 -9.56 -1.82
N GLU A 72 -20.56 -8.37 -1.21
CA GLU A 72 -21.14 -7.19 -1.85
C GLU A 72 -20.35 -6.67 -3.04
N VAL A 73 -19.04 -6.91 -3.07
CA VAL A 73 -18.15 -6.33 -4.09
C VAL A 73 -17.82 -7.27 -5.24
N GLN A 74 -18.38 -8.48 -5.27
CA GLN A 74 -18.03 -9.50 -6.27
C GLN A 74 -18.25 -9.02 -7.71
N SER A 75 -19.41 -8.39 -7.99
CA SER A 75 -19.71 -7.85 -9.32
C SER A 75 -18.72 -6.76 -9.72
N LYS A 76 -18.34 -5.92 -8.77
CA LYS A 76 -17.39 -4.83 -9.00
C LYS A 76 -15.99 -5.35 -9.27
N LEU A 77 -15.57 -6.39 -8.57
CA LEU A 77 -14.27 -7.05 -8.84
C LEU A 77 -14.22 -7.58 -10.27
N LYS A 78 -15.27 -8.26 -10.73
CA LYS A 78 -15.33 -8.80 -12.08
C LYS A 78 -15.36 -7.70 -13.15
N GLU A 79 -16.13 -6.66 -12.92
CA GLU A 79 -16.19 -5.49 -13.81
C GLU A 79 -14.83 -4.81 -13.95
N THR A 80 -14.17 -4.57 -12.82
CA THR A 80 -12.86 -3.94 -12.76
C THR A 80 -11.81 -4.81 -13.46
N PHE A 81 -11.85 -6.11 -13.20
CA PHE A 81 -10.96 -7.08 -13.82
C PHE A 81 -11.06 -7.06 -15.35
N LYS A 82 -12.29 -7.01 -15.88
CA LYS A 82 -12.52 -6.94 -17.32
C LYS A 82 -11.99 -5.64 -17.94
N LYS A 83 -11.97 -4.56 -17.18
CA LYS A 83 -11.40 -3.29 -17.64
C LYS A 83 -9.89 -3.29 -17.58
N GLN A 84 -9.31 -3.97 -16.59
CA GLN A 84 -7.86 -4.04 -16.40
C GLN A 84 -7.20 -4.94 -17.43
N TYR A 85 -7.77 -6.13 -17.69
CA TYR A 85 -7.16 -7.15 -18.52
C TYR A 85 -7.96 -7.38 -19.81
N LYS A 86 -7.26 -7.35 -20.93
CA LYS A 86 -7.83 -7.68 -22.25
C LYS A 86 -7.00 -8.78 -22.91
N LEU A 87 -7.64 -9.93 -23.09
CA LEU A 87 -7.04 -11.07 -23.77
C LEU A 87 -7.59 -11.13 -25.20
N THR A 88 -6.68 -11.16 -26.17
CA THR A 88 -7.02 -11.30 -27.59
C THR A 88 -6.17 -12.39 -28.22
N THR A 89 -6.73 -13.04 -29.23
CA THR A 89 -6.05 -14.09 -29.97
C THR A 89 -6.28 -13.88 -31.46
N TRP A 90 -5.30 -14.30 -32.26
CA TRP A 90 -5.44 -14.31 -33.71
C TRP A 90 -4.54 -15.39 -34.32
N VAL A 91 -4.80 -15.74 -35.56
CA VAL A 91 -4.03 -16.73 -36.30
C VAL A 91 -3.25 -16.03 -37.40
N GLU A 92 -1.95 -16.28 -37.45
CA GLU A 92 -1.07 -15.87 -38.53
C GLU A 92 -0.81 -17.09 -39.41
N VAL A 93 -0.94 -16.94 -40.73
CA VAL A 93 -0.65 -18.00 -41.70
C VAL A 93 0.57 -17.58 -42.51
N GLN A 94 1.59 -18.42 -42.50
CA GLN A 94 2.80 -18.25 -43.30
C GLN A 94 2.84 -19.38 -44.32
N ILE A 95 3.21 -19.08 -45.55
CA ILE A 95 3.46 -20.11 -46.56
C ILE A 95 4.97 -20.47 -46.47
N ARG A 96 5.23 -21.71 -46.09
CA ARG A 96 6.56 -22.28 -46.01
C ARG A 96 6.68 -23.41 -47.01
N TYR A 97 7.91 -23.83 -47.27
CA TYR A 97 8.19 -24.89 -48.24
C TYR A 97 8.93 -26.03 -47.54
N LYS A 98 8.57 -27.26 -47.96
CA LYS A 98 9.23 -28.47 -47.48
C LYS A 98 9.72 -29.28 -48.67
N THR A 99 10.81 -30.02 -48.51
CA THR A 99 11.32 -30.91 -49.54
C THR A 99 10.59 -32.25 -49.52
N VAL A 100 10.01 -32.60 -50.67
CA VAL A 100 9.39 -33.90 -50.89
C VAL A 100 10.12 -34.59 -52.01
N TRP A 101 10.45 -35.86 -51.83
CA TRP A 101 11.12 -36.64 -52.85
C TRP A 101 10.09 -37.29 -53.78
N VAL A 102 10.10 -36.88 -55.05
CA VAL A 102 9.16 -37.39 -56.05
C VAL A 102 9.94 -38.29 -57.02
N ILE A 103 9.39 -39.46 -57.33
CA ILE A 103 9.99 -40.37 -58.31
C ILE A 103 9.71 -39.85 -59.72
N SER A 104 10.78 -39.55 -60.44
CA SER A 104 10.68 -39.10 -61.82
C SER A 104 10.23 -40.24 -62.74
N PRO A 105 9.83 -39.95 -64.01
CA PRO A 105 9.49 -41.00 -64.99
C PRO A 105 10.64 -41.96 -65.23
N ALA A 106 11.90 -41.55 -65.02
CA ALA A 106 13.08 -42.39 -65.11
C ALA A 106 13.36 -43.24 -63.86
N GLY A 107 12.49 -43.21 -62.84
CA GLY A 107 12.64 -43.95 -61.61
C GLY A 107 13.64 -43.33 -60.62
N ILE A 108 14.07 -42.07 -60.82
CA ILE A 108 15.06 -41.39 -60.00
C ILE A 108 14.35 -40.48 -59.02
N PRO A 109 14.66 -40.54 -57.68
CA PRO A 109 14.13 -39.60 -56.74
C PRO A 109 14.63 -38.16 -57.01
N VAL A 110 13.71 -37.20 -57.08
CA VAL A 110 13.98 -35.77 -57.31
C VAL A 110 13.47 -34.96 -56.16
N PRO A 111 14.31 -34.12 -55.52
CA PRO A 111 13.81 -33.23 -54.47
C PRO A 111 12.92 -32.14 -55.08
N THR A 112 11.72 -31.98 -54.49
CA THR A 112 10.72 -31.01 -54.95
C THR A 112 10.30 -30.15 -53.74
N GLN A 113 10.28 -28.84 -53.92
CA GLN A 113 9.78 -27.92 -52.91
C GLN A 113 8.29 -27.82 -53.02
N VAL A 114 7.58 -28.13 -51.94
CA VAL A 114 6.14 -28.11 -51.86
C VAL A 114 5.69 -27.09 -50.82
N PRO A 115 4.79 -26.16 -51.17
CA PRO A 115 4.29 -25.21 -50.22
C PRO A 115 3.36 -25.88 -49.19
N TYR A 116 3.40 -25.39 -47.98
CA TYR A 116 2.46 -25.77 -46.94
C TYR A 116 2.16 -24.59 -46.07
N GLU A 117 0.99 -24.58 -45.38
CA GLU A 117 0.61 -23.56 -44.45
C GLU A 117 1.29 -23.82 -43.09
N TYR A 118 2.02 -22.83 -42.61
CA TYR A 118 2.55 -22.80 -41.26
C TYR A 118 1.69 -21.84 -40.44
N ARG A 119 0.92 -22.37 -39.50
CA ARG A 119 -0.08 -21.62 -38.74
C ARG A 119 0.40 -21.32 -37.35
N ILE A 120 0.42 -20.05 -37.01
CA ILE A 120 0.86 -19.54 -35.71
C ILE A 120 -0.34 -19.00 -34.98
N PHE A 121 -0.58 -19.52 -33.76
CA PHE A 121 -1.61 -19.02 -32.88
C PHE A 121 -1.00 -17.98 -31.94
N HIS A 122 -1.48 -16.75 -32.03
CA HIS A 122 -1.02 -15.65 -31.19
C HIS A 122 -1.98 -15.39 -30.05
N THR A 123 -1.43 -15.20 -28.85
CA THR A 123 -2.19 -14.78 -27.67
C THR A 123 -1.58 -13.49 -27.15
N LYS A 124 -2.40 -12.47 -26.97
CA LYS A 124 -1.98 -11.17 -26.45
C LYS A 124 -2.78 -10.81 -25.22
N LEU A 125 -2.08 -10.48 -24.13
CA LEU A 125 -2.67 -9.95 -22.92
C LEU A 125 -2.19 -8.51 -22.70
N VAL A 126 -3.15 -7.59 -22.59
CA VAL A 126 -2.91 -6.22 -22.19
C VAL A 126 -3.37 -6.05 -20.75
N ASN A 127 -2.47 -5.58 -19.88
CA ASN A 127 -2.79 -5.10 -18.54
C ASN A 127 -2.74 -3.58 -18.59
N LYS A 128 -3.92 -2.96 -18.57
CA LYS A 128 -4.07 -1.50 -18.60
C LYS A 128 -3.50 -0.83 -17.35
N GLY A 129 -3.36 -1.59 -16.27
CA GLY A 129 -2.99 -1.09 -14.96
C GLY A 129 -4.23 -0.74 -14.15
N LEU A 130 -4.28 -1.25 -12.91
CA LEU A 130 -5.44 -1.03 -12.05
C LEU A 130 -5.66 0.46 -11.75
N GLU A 131 -4.59 1.22 -11.51
CA GLU A 131 -4.73 2.66 -11.21
C GLU A 131 -5.31 3.45 -12.39
N VAL A 132 -4.98 3.06 -13.62
CA VAL A 132 -5.57 3.70 -14.81
C VAL A 132 -7.08 3.45 -14.86
N VAL A 133 -7.51 2.23 -14.59
CA VAL A 133 -8.93 1.87 -14.52
C VAL A 133 -9.64 2.68 -13.42
N ILE A 134 -9.03 2.79 -12.25
CA ILE A 134 -9.56 3.55 -11.12
C ILE A 134 -9.69 5.02 -11.49
N ARG A 135 -8.65 5.60 -12.09
CA ARG A 135 -8.64 7.02 -12.48
C ARG A 135 -9.72 7.35 -13.50
N GLU A 136 -9.96 6.44 -14.45
CA GLU A 136 -11.02 6.63 -15.46
C GLU A 136 -12.42 6.57 -14.86
N GLU A 137 -12.62 5.84 -13.77
CA GLU A 137 -13.94 5.67 -13.16
C GLU A 137 -14.27 6.74 -12.11
N LEU A 138 -13.30 7.16 -11.32
CA LEU A 138 -13.55 8.10 -10.22
C LEU A 138 -13.69 9.55 -10.71
N ASN A 139 -14.64 10.29 -10.12
CA ASN A 139 -14.70 11.74 -10.30
C ASN A 139 -13.64 12.44 -9.45
N ALA A 140 -13.54 13.77 -9.57
CA ALA A 140 -12.48 14.54 -8.89
C ALA A 140 -12.50 14.39 -7.36
N ASP A 141 -13.69 14.41 -6.75
CA ASP A 141 -13.83 14.28 -5.29
C ASP A 141 -13.50 12.86 -4.82
N GLN A 142 -13.95 11.85 -5.55
CA GLN A 142 -13.61 10.46 -5.28
C GLN A 142 -12.11 10.21 -5.44
N TRP A 143 -11.48 10.80 -6.46
CA TRP A 143 -10.04 10.66 -6.66
C TRP A 143 -9.24 11.22 -5.49
N LYS A 144 -9.62 12.38 -4.96
CA LYS A 144 -8.99 12.96 -3.77
C LYS A 144 -9.10 12.01 -2.57
N ARG A 145 -10.26 11.41 -2.38
CA ARG A 145 -10.49 10.45 -1.32
C ARG A 145 -9.63 9.20 -1.50
N TYR A 146 -9.56 8.68 -2.71
CA TYR A 146 -8.68 7.57 -3.07
C TYR A 146 -7.22 7.88 -2.73
N GLU A 147 -6.73 9.06 -3.10
CA GLU A 147 -5.35 9.47 -2.80
C GLU A 147 -5.08 9.52 -1.29
N ILE A 148 -6.04 9.98 -0.49
CA ILE A 148 -5.91 9.99 0.97
C ILE A 148 -5.77 8.55 1.50
N PHE A 149 -6.59 7.62 1.02
CA PHE A 149 -6.48 6.22 1.41
C PHE A 149 -5.13 5.60 1.01
N GLN A 150 -4.60 5.95 -0.15
CA GLN A 150 -3.28 5.52 -0.58
C GLN A 150 -2.18 6.08 0.32
N ASP A 151 -2.25 7.36 0.66
CA ASP A 151 -1.27 8.05 1.51
C ASP A 151 -1.25 7.49 2.94
N THR A 152 -2.41 7.15 3.48
CA THR A 152 -2.54 6.62 4.85
C THR A 152 -2.45 5.09 4.94
N LEU A 153 -2.43 4.38 3.81
CA LEU A 153 -2.64 2.93 3.73
C LEU A 153 -3.91 2.52 4.50
N GLY A 154 -4.94 3.36 4.39
CA GLY A 154 -6.21 3.17 5.09
C GLY A 154 -6.10 3.10 6.61
N GLY A 155 -5.00 3.58 7.17
CA GLY A 155 -4.70 3.46 8.61
C GLY A 155 -4.35 2.04 9.05
N ARG A 156 -4.14 1.10 8.13
CA ARG A 156 -3.88 -0.32 8.42
C ARG A 156 -2.71 -0.88 7.62
N PRO A 157 -1.49 -0.36 7.80
CA PRO A 157 -0.34 -0.76 7.00
C PRO A 157 0.04 -2.24 7.10
N TYR A 158 -0.51 -2.95 8.07
CA TYR A 158 -0.27 -4.39 8.27
C TYR A 158 -1.02 -5.30 7.30
N LEU A 159 -2.05 -4.82 6.61
CA LEU A 159 -3.05 -5.66 5.92
C LEU A 159 -2.46 -6.65 4.92
N PHE A 160 -1.50 -6.22 4.11
CA PHE A 160 -0.98 -7.01 3.01
C PHE A 160 0.50 -7.42 3.16
N ASN A 161 1.10 -7.07 4.28
CA ASN A 161 2.51 -7.40 4.57
C ASN A 161 2.64 -8.58 5.55
N GLY A 162 1.55 -9.32 5.80
CA GLY A 162 1.55 -10.44 6.73
C GLY A 162 1.56 -10.05 8.21
N GLY A 163 1.54 -8.74 8.49
CA GLY A 163 1.53 -8.22 9.84
C GLY A 163 0.18 -8.40 10.54
N LEU A 164 0.21 -8.46 11.87
CA LEU A 164 -0.97 -8.39 12.71
C LEU A 164 -1.12 -6.97 13.22
N PRO A 165 -2.37 -6.48 13.45
CA PRO A 165 -2.54 -5.19 14.08
C PRO A 165 -1.90 -5.21 15.46
N PRO A 166 -1.18 -4.14 15.86
CA PRO A 166 -0.72 -4.03 17.23
C PRO A 166 -1.92 -4.04 18.18
N GLY A 167 -1.79 -4.74 19.30
CA GLY A 167 -2.88 -4.98 20.24
C GLY A 167 -3.30 -3.74 21.05
N GLY A 168 -3.46 -2.60 20.40
CA GLY A 168 -3.89 -1.36 21.06
C GLY A 168 -2.79 -0.69 21.88
N SER A 169 -1.50 -0.84 21.47
CA SER A 169 -0.38 -0.25 22.19
C SER A 169 0.75 0.19 21.24
N ASP A 170 1.73 0.89 21.79
CA ASP A 170 2.95 1.26 21.08
C ASP A 170 3.94 0.08 20.90
N GLY A 171 3.59 -1.07 21.39
CA GLY A 171 4.43 -2.27 21.34
C GLY A 171 5.51 -2.32 22.44
N SER A 172 5.68 -1.24 23.22
CA SER A 172 6.74 -1.20 24.23
C SER A 172 6.47 -2.05 25.46
N GLY A 173 5.19 -2.25 25.79
CA GLY A 173 4.77 -2.98 27.00
C GLY A 173 5.16 -2.26 28.30
N THR A 174 5.63 -1.02 28.22
CA THR A 174 6.10 -0.27 29.39
C THR A 174 5.09 0.80 29.80
N PRO A 175 4.93 1.05 31.12
CA PRO A 175 4.12 2.17 31.57
C PRO A 175 4.79 3.50 31.22
N GLY A 176 4.01 4.56 31.16
CA GLY A 176 4.50 5.90 31.01
C GLY A 176 5.29 6.33 32.26
N ILE A 177 6.12 7.32 32.10
CA ILE A 177 6.86 7.94 33.20
C ILE A 177 6.34 9.37 33.38
N ASP A 178 6.42 9.87 34.58
CA ASP A 178 6.13 11.27 34.84
C ASP A 178 7.25 12.15 34.31
N TYR A 179 6.86 13.16 33.54
CA TYR A 179 7.84 14.09 32.99
C TYR A 179 7.26 15.50 32.92
N GLN A 180 8.08 16.47 33.21
CA GLN A 180 7.72 17.87 33.08
C GLN A 180 8.75 18.56 32.18
N VAL A 181 8.25 19.14 31.08
CA VAL A 181 9.07 19.87 30.13
C VAL A 181 9.73 21.04 30.84
N PRO A 182 11.06 21.23 30.72
CA PRO A 182 11.74 22.37 31.34
C PRO A 182 11.18 23.73 30.88
N ALA A 183 11.12 24.68 31.78
CA ALA A 183 10.59 26.02 31.48
C ALA A 183 11.32 26.70 30.32
N GLU A 184 12.62 26.46 30.17
CA GLU A 184 13.41 27.03 29.07
C GLU A 184 12.93 26.58 27.68
N ALA A 185 12.47 25.34 27.55
CA ALA A 185 11.94 24.84 26.28
C ALA A 185 10.66 25.56 25.90
N LEU A 186 9.86 25.97 26.86
CA LEU A 186 8.56 26.66 26.64
C LEU A 186 8.75 28.14 26.27
N THR A 187 9.95 28.67 26.24
CA THR A 187 10.22 30.01 25.74
C THR A 187 10.15 30.07 24.22
N ASP A 188 10.30 28.96 23.54
CA ASP A 188 9.99 28.83 22.11
C ASP A 188 8.47 28.78 21.95
N GLU A 189 7.89 29.86 21.41
CA GLU A 189 6.44 30.01 21.28
C GLU A 189 5.80 28.94 20.41
N GLU A 190 6.49 28.51 19.36
CA GLU A 190 5.99 27.47 18.46
C GLU A 190 5.92 26.12 19.16
N PHE A 191 6.99 25.74 19.85
CA PHE A 191 6.98 24.51 20.64
C PHE A 191 5.98 24.58 21.78
N ALA A 192 5.88 25.71 22.47
CA ALA A 192 4.90 25.89 23.57
C ALA A 192 3.47 25.63 23.10
N ALA A 193 3.11 26.12 21.89
CA ALA A 193 1.80 25.89 21.30
C ALA A 193 1.56 24.43 20.94
N ILE A 194 2.56 23.78 20.32
CA ILE A 194 2.51 22.35 20.03
C ILE A 194 2.34 21.52 21.29
N TYR A 195 3.12 21.81 22.32
CA TYR A 195 3.09 21.09 23.58
C TYR A 195 1.76 21.30 24.33
N LYS A 196 1.22 22.52 24.30
CA LYS A 196 -0.09 22.82 24.90
C LYS A 196 -1.18 21.93 24.31
N GLU A 197 -1.16 21.70 23.02
CA GLU A 197 -2.13 20.79 22.37
C GLU A 197 -1.80 19.34 22.70
N ALA A 198 -0.54 18.94 22.59
CA ALA A 198 -0.11 17.57 22.81
C ALA A 198 -0.46 17.06 24.22
N GLN A 199 -0.21 17.87 25.25
CA GLN A 199 -0.42 17.46 26.65
C GLN A 199 -1.88 17.23 27.01
N LYS A 200 -2.83 17.79 26.29
CA LYS A 200 -4.26 17.59 26.54
C LYS A 200 -4.69 16.12 26.52
N TYR A 201 -3.97 15.30 25.76
CA TYR A 201 -4.35 13.93 25.48
C TYR A 201 -3.50 12.88 26.21
N VAL A 202 -2.53 13.33 27.02
CA VAL A 202 -1.74 12.41 27.84
C VAL A 202 -2.68 11.63 28.77
N GLY A 203 -2.52 10.31 28.79
CA GLY A 203 -3.39 9.40 29.54
C GLY A 203 -4.55 8.82 28.76
N THR A 204 -4.79 9.28 27.53
CA THR A 204 -5.87 8.69 26.69
C THR A 204 -5.41 7.38 26.04
N PRO A 205 -6.34 6.40 25.85
CA PRO A 205 -5.97 5.11 25.29
C PRO A 205 -5.52 5.20 23.83
N TYR A 206 -4.65 4.26 23.45
CA TYR A 206 -4.28 4.05 22.06
C TYR A 206 -5.45 3.44 21.29
N VAL A 207 -5.72 3.98 20.10
CA VAL A 207 -6.74 3.44 19.19
C VAL A 207 -6.10 3.27 17.82
N TRP A 208 -5.99 2.05 17.35
CA TRP A 208 -5.41 1.73 16.05
C TRP A 208 -6.17 2.47 14.93
N GLY A 209 -5.41 3.25 14.14
CA GLY A 209 -5.99 4.07 13.08
C GLY A 209 -6.73 5.31 13.56
N GLY A 210 -6.77 5.57 14.86
CA GLY A 210 -7.41 6.76 15.42
C GLY A 210 -6.70 8.05 15.04
N SER A 211 -7.46 9.11 14.81
CA SER A 211 -6.94 10.37 14.29
C SER A 211 -7.58 11.62 14.87
N THR A 212 -8.54 11.49 15.77
CA THR A 212 -9.25 12.62 16.42
C THR A 212 -9.41 12.40 17.92
N PRO A 213 -9.64 13.47 18.70
CA PRO A 213 -9.92 13.31 20.15
C PRO A 213 -11.11 12.40 20.43
N GLU A 214 -12.11 12.39 19.56
CA GLU A 214 -13.34 11.59 19.72
C GLU A 214 -13.10 10.12 19.42
N THR A 215 -12.29 9.81 18.40
CA THR A 215 -11.98 8.42 18.02
C THR A 215 -10.86 7.81 18.83
N GLY A 216 -10.01 8.64 19.46
CA GLY A 216 -8.73 8.24 20.00
C GLY A 216 -7.64 8.33 18.95
N PHE A 217 -6.41 8.03 19.33
CA PHE A 217 -5.24 8.23 18.45
C PHE A 217 -4.37 6.98 18.36
N ASP A 218 -3.83 6.72 17.17
CA ASP A 218 -2.59 5.96 17.03
C ASP A 218 -1.40 6.92 17.01
N CYS A 219 -0.17 6.39 16.83
CA CYS A 219 1.04 7.21 16.94
C CYS A 219 1.09 8.35 15.92
N SER A 220 0.85 8.06 14.66
CA SER A 220 0.86 9.07 13.59
C SER A 220 -0.38 9.95 13.63
N GLY A 221 -1.53 9.40 14.01
CA GLY A 221 -2.78 10.16 14.17
C GLY A 221 -2.66 11.25 15.22
N TYR A 222 -2.03 10.96 16.34
CA TYR A 222 -1.75 11.91 17.39
C TYR A 222 -0.85 13.05 16.87
N VAL A 223 0.26 12.73 16.24
CA VAL A 223 1.17 13.73 15.69
C VAL A 223 0.46 14.59 14.63
N CYS A 224 -0.23 13.97 13.68
CA CYS A 224 -0.95 14.70 12.63
C CYS A 224 -1.96 15.71 13.24
N TRP A 225 -2.74 15.26 14.23
CA TRP A 225 -3.69 16.13 14.90
C TRP A 225 -3.03 17.33 15.56
N VAL A 226 -2.01 17.08 16.39
CA VAL A 226 -1.34 18.15 17.14
C VAL A 226 -0.73 19.20 16.21
N TYR A 227 -0.05 18.75 15.15
CA TYR A 227 0.60 19.66 14.23
C TYR A 227 -0.40 20.39 13.32
N ASN A 228 -1.45 19.72 12.85
CA ASN A 228 -2.50 20.37 12.07
C ASN A 228 -3.24 21.46 12.87
N GLN A 229 -3.42 21.26 14.19
CA GLN A 229 -4.01 22.30 15.07
C GLN A 229 -3.09 23.52 15.22
N ASN A 230 -1.83 23.39 14.91
CA ASN A 230 -0.83 24.46 15.02
C ASN A 230 -0.41 25.04 13.65
N GLY A 231 -1.25 24.87 12.64
CA GLY A 231 -1.04 25.49 11.33
C GLY A 231 -0.11 24.75 10.39
N TYR A 232 0.34 23.55 10.76
CA TYR A 232 1.00 22.64 9.83
C TYR A 232 -0.08 21.97 8.97
N ASP A 233 0.24 21.69 7.73
CA ASP A 233 -0.69 21.02 6.80
C ASP A 233 -0.10 19.66 6.42
N VAL A 234 -0.13 18.72 7.37
CA VAL A 234 0.39 17.37 7.14
C VAL A 234 -0.71 16.38 6.79
N GLY A 235 -1.98 16.79 6.87
CA GLY A 235 -3.12 15.91 6.61
C GLY A 235 -3.18 14.75 7.60
N ARG A 236 -3.56 13.57 7.10
CA ARG A 236 -3.52 12.33 7.86
C ARG A 236 -2.64 11.33 7.10
N THR A 237 -1.55 10.90 7.72
CA THR A 237 -0.62 9.95 7.13
C THR A 237 -0.06 9.00 8.19
N THR A 238 0.73 8.03 7.77
CA THR A 238 1.40 7.06 8.65
C THR A 238 2.67 7.64 9.26
N ALA A 239 3.29 6.91 10.20
CA ALA A 239 4.61 7.29 10.72
C ALA A 239 5.63 7.43 9.58
N ASN A 240 5.62 6.50 8.63
CA ASN A 240 6.52 6.59 7.48
C ASN A 240 6.18 7.77 6.57
N GLY A 241 4.91 8.10 6.42
CA GLY A 241 4.48 9.30 5.68
C GLY A 241 4.98 10.59 6.32
N LEU A 242 4.92 10.70 7.64
CA LEU A 242 5.50 11.84 8.37
C LEU A 242 7.01 11.91 8.20
N TRP A 243 7.70 10.78 8.23
CA TRP A 243 9.13 10.70 7.94
C TRP A 243 9.45 11.30 6.56
N ASN A 244 8.69 10.91 5.54
CA ASN A 244 8.89 11.40 4.18
C ASN A 244 8.57 12.87 4.01
N LYS A 245 7.69 13.44 4.84
CA LYS A 245 7.32 14.87 4.82
C LYS A 245 8.27 15.73 5.65
N SER A 246 9.18 15.15 6.41
CA SER A 246 10.07 15.86 7.30
C SER A 246 11.45 16.04 6.69
N GLN A 247 12.14 17.09 7.13
CA GLN A 247 13.58 17.24 6.92
C GLN A 247 14.29 16.36 7.93
N HIS A 248 15.12 15.43 7.48
CA HIS A 248 15.84 14.53 8.35
C HIS A 248 17.02 15.26 9.00
N ILE A 249 17.14 15.13 10.31
CA ILE A 249 18.17 15.79 11.13
C ILE A 249 18.81 14.76 12.06
N SER A 250 19.99 15.10 12.57
CA SER A 250 20.67 14.27 13.58
C SER A 250 20.04 14.49 14.96
N GLU A 251 20.30 13.56 15.88
CA GLU A 251 19.88 13.74 17.27
C GLU A 251 20.49 15.00 17.90
N ALA A 252 21.77 15.31 17.59
CA ALA A 252 22.44 16.50 18.10
C ALA A 252 21.75 17.79 17.64
N GLU A 253 21.15 17.81 16.47
CA GLU A 253 20.41 18.95 15.92
C GLU A 253 18.96 18.99 16.37
N ALA A 254 18.43 17.86 16.87
CA ALA A 254 17.04 17.75 17.27
C ALA A 254 16.71 18.65 18.45
N LYS A 255 15.59 19.34 18.35
CA LYS A 255 15.10 20.26 19.39
C LYS A 255 13.65 19.93 19.73
N PRO A 256 13.15 20.42 20.89
CA PRO A 256 11.73 20.24 21.22
C PRO A 256 10.81 20.69 20.08
N GLY A 257 9.84 19.83 19.72
CA GLY A 257 8.94 20.07 18.61
C GLY A 257 9.33 19.35 17.31
N ASP A 258 10.53 18.81 17.23
CA ASP A 258 10.89 17.87 16.18
C ASP A 258 10.23 16.52 16.43
N LEU A 259 10.22 15.66 15.44
CA LEU A 259 9.68 14.31 15.56
C LEU A 259 10.80 13.29 15.71
N VAL A 260 10.53 12.25 16.49
CA VAL A 260 11.40 11.09 16.62
C VAL A 260 10.71 9.88 16.00
N PHE A 261 11.48 9.04 15.32
CA PHE A 261 10.95 7.91 14.52
C PHE A 261 11.62 6.60 14.91
N PHE A 262 10.84 5.53 14.81
CA PHE A 262 11.24 4.17 15.18
C PHE A 262 10.83 3.18 14.09
N LYS A 263 11.62 2.11 13.95
CA LYS A 263 11.37 1.00 13.04
C LYS A 263 11.18 -0.30 13.79
N GLY A 264 10.42 -1.22 13.21
CA GLY A 264 10.32 -2.59 13.71
C GLY A 264 9.54 -2.75 15.00
N THR A 265 8.74 -1.77 15.40
CA THR A 265 7.83 -1.90 16.54
C THR A 265 6.66 -2.83 16.21
N TYR A 266 6.33 -2.97 14.94
CA TYR A 266 5.50 -4.03 14.37
C TYR A 266 5.92 -4.25 12.91
N ASP A 267 5.40 -5.29 12.28
CA ASP A 267 5.77 -5.66 10.91
C ASP A 267 5.13 -4.72 9.89
N THR A 268 5.91 -3.75 9.46
CA THR A 268 5.55 -2.80 8.39
C THR A 268 6.82 -2.24 7.74
N PRO A 269 6.80 -1.95 6.44
CA PRO A 269 7.92 -1.27 5.78
C PRO A 269 8.14 0.13 6.33
N GLY A 270 9.41 0.52 6.48
CA GLY A 270 9.80 1.85 6.91
C GLY A 270 9.51 2.12 8.39
N MET A 271 9.20 3.39 8.70
CA MET A 271 8.94 3.82 10.07
C MET A 271 7.62 3.24 10.58
N SER A 272 7.65 2.64 11.77
CA SER A 272 6.49 2.00 12.39
C SER A 272 5.89 2.78 13.55
N HIS A 273 6.66 3.70 14.12
CA HIS A 273 6.21 4.53 15.25
C HIS A 273 6.84 5.91 15.17
N THR A 274 6.15 6.91 15.71
CA THR A 274 6.67 8.29 15.83
C THR A 274 6.14 8.93 17.11
N GLY A 275 6.92 9.87 17.62
CA GLY A 275 6.55 10.68 18.77
C GLY A 275 7.01 12.11 18.60
N ILE A 276 6.50 12.97 19.45
CA ILE A 276 6.93 14.38 19.54
C ILE A 276 8.14 14.45 20.48
N TYR A 277 9.27 14.88 19.94
CA TYR A 277 10.48 15.02 20.74
C TYR A 277 10.39 16.25 21.65
N LEU A 278 10.73 16.07 22.90
CA LEU A 278 10.63 17.12 23.93
C LEU A 278 12.00 17.66 24.40
N GLY A 279 13.07 17.19 23.75
CA GLY A 279 14.43 17.46 24.21
C GLY A 279 14.88 16.49 25.32
N ASN A 280 16.14 16.51 25.63
CA ASN A 280 16.76 15.71 26.74
C ASN A 280 16.45 14.19 26.63
N GLY A 281 16.31 13.66 25.43
CA GLY A 281 16.01 12.25 25.23
C GLY A 281 14.58 11.86 25.58
N MET A 282 13.66 12.80 25.70
CA MET A 282 12.28 12.55 26.07
C MET A 282 11.33 12.76 24.89
N MET A 283 10.28 11.96 24.85
CA MET A 283 9.18 12.13 23.88
C MET A 283 7.83 11.98 24.56
N VAL A 284 6.80 12.54 23.92
CA VAL A 284 5.41 12.18 24.15
C VAL A 284 4.89 11.48 22.89
N SER A 285 4.29 10.32 23.05
CA SER A 285 3.80 9.55 21.91
C SER A 285 2.56 8.74 22.29
N ALA A 286 1.78 8.39 21.26
CA ALA A 286 0.61 7.55 21.48
C ALA A 286 1.05 6.10 21.71
N GLY A 287 0.78 5.66 22.92
CA GLY A 287 0.82 4.27 23.33
C GLY A 287 -0.52 3.94 23.97
N ASP A 288 -0.57 2.98 24.82
CA ASP A 288 -1.74 2.71 25.64
C ASP A 288 -1.39 2.87 27.11
N PRO A 289 -1.56 4.09 27.65
CA PRO A 289 -2.10 5.32 27.04
C PRO A 289 -1.04 6.19 26.32
N ILE A 290 -1.46 7.35 25.79
CA ILE A 290 -0.54 8.41 25.38
C ILE A 290 0.31 8.79 26.58
N LYS A 291 1.64 8.76 26.43
CA LYS A 291 2.55 8.84 27.58
C LYS A 291 3.90 9.44 27.21
N TYR A 292 4.63 9.83 28.24
CA TYR A 292 6.03 10.21 28.12
C TYR A 292 6.95 8.98 28.18
N ALA A 293 8.00 9.00 27.41
CA ALA A 293 9.01 7.94 27.43
C ALA A 293 10.38 8.50 27.13
N ASN A 294 11.40 7.83 27.67
CA ASN A 294 12.80 8.09 27.33
C ASN A 294 13.14 7.30 26.06
N ILE A 295 13.54 7.99 24.99
CA ILE A 295 13.85 7.36 23.70
C ILE A 295 15.10 6.46 23.77
N HIS A 296 15.93 6.61 24.80
CA HIS A 296 17.11 5.79 25.04
C HIS A 296 16.87 4.66 26.04
N SER A 297 15.63 4.48 26.50
CA SER A 297 15.26 3.28 27.25
C SER A 297 15.42 2.04 26.38
N SER A 298 15.60 0.88 27.02
CA SER A 298 15.98 -0.36 26.34
C SER A 298 15.13 -0.68 25.09
N TYR A 299 13.81 -0.62 25.20
CA TYR A 299 12.93 -0.89 24.06
C TYR A 299 13.06 0.15 22.95
N TRP A 300 12.97 1.44 23.31
CA TRP A 300 12.98 2.52 22.32
C TRP A 300 14.35 2.68 21.64
N GLU A 301 15.44 2.54 22.40
CA GLU A 301 16.79 2.57 21.84
C GLU A 301 16.99 1.52 20.75
N LYS A 302 16.44 0.33 20.97
CA LYS A 302 16.52 -0.78 20.00
C LYS A 302 15.84 -0.45 18.68
N HIS A 303 14.80 0.37 18.71
CA HIS A 303 14.00 0.70 17.52
C HIS A 303 14.24 2.10 16.97
N LEU A 304 15.02 2.92 17.65
CA LEU A 304 15.29 4.30 17.27
C LEU A 304 15.92 4.36 15.88
N ALA A 305 15.30 5.14 14.99
CA ALA A 305 15.70 5.19 13.59
C ALA A 305 16.07 6.58 13.10
N GLY A 306 15.54 7.64 13.68
CA GLY A 306 15.90 8.98 13.25
C GLY A 306 15.02 10.09 13.80
N PHE A 307 15.31 11.31 13.37
CA PHE A 307 14.60 12.53 13.75
C PHE A 307 14.22 13.30 12.50
N GLY A 308 13.10 13.99 12.56
CA GLY A 308 12.63 14.79 11.44
C GLY A 308 12.00 16.09 11.90
N ARG A 309 12.13 17.12 11.07
CA ARG A 309 11.54 18.44 11.32
C ARG A 309 10.49 18.73 10.30
N LEU A 310 9.26 18.95 10.74
CA LEU A 310 8.18 19.42 9.89
C LEU A 310 8.30 20.92 9.67
N SER A 311 7.78 21.38 8.53
CA SER A 311 7.68 22.81 8.22
C SER A 311 6.22 23.17 7.89
N LYS A 312 5.85 24.39 8.20
CA LYS A 312 4.52 24.93 7.88
C LYS A 312 4.35 25.19 6.39
#